data_36271cc8a8e00648ce88da7fdca0e00d
#
_entry.id   36271cc8a8e00648ce88da7fdca0e00d
#
_cell.length_a   1.000
_cell.length_b   1.000
_cell.length_c   1.000
_cell.angle_alpha   90.00
_cell.angle_beta   90.00
_cell.angle_gamma   90.00
#
_symmetry.space_group_name_H-M   'P 1'
#
loop_
_entity.id
_entity.type
_entity.pdbx_description
1 polymer ?
#
loop_
_entity_poly.entity_id
_entity_poly.type
_entity_poly.pdbx_seq_one_letter_code
_entity_poly.pdbx_strand_id
1 'polypeptide(L)'
;TGLTLKLQGIPQAISGGICPFPDVDSACRTVIETIQMGIPVARIELVNTLQMQALILHSKLPYEAQPYLFVEFHGTESGVAEQAELFGEIAAGNGGGNFQWTHDAEERDRLWRARHDAYLASFLLRPGCKGVSTDVCVPISRLADCIGETEKDLAETGLIAPIVGHVGDGNFHLLLLLDTEDASEMERAEAFMDRLTKRAIAMEGTCTGEHGIGQGKMKYLAMELGEATDYMRTIKKALDPDNIMNPGKILIS
;
A
#
# COMPACT_ATOMS: atom_id res chain seq x y z
N THR A 1 2.20 -30.63 -0.58
CA THR A 1 3.03 -29.90 -1.53
C THR A 1 4.25 -29.33 -0.83
N GLY A 2 5.35 -29.18 -1.56
CA GLY A 2 6.61 -28.66 -1.07
C GLY A 2 6.90 -27.28 -1.65
N LEU A 3 7.67 -26.47 -0.91
CA LEU A 3 8.13 -25.15 -1.33
C LEU A 3 9.64 -25.04 -1.07
N THR A 4 10.39 -24.62 -2.09
CA THR A 4 11.81 -24.32 -1.96
C THR A 4 12.01 -22.82 -1.99
N LEU A 5 12.59 -22.27 -0.91
CA LEU A 5 12.85 -20.84 -0.76
C LEU A 5 14.37 -20.57 -0.79
N LYS A 6 14.76 -19.49 -1.48
CA LYS A 6 16.11 -18.94 -1.36
C LYS A 6 16.15 -18.05 -0.11
N LEU A 7 16.98 -18.43 0.86
CA LEU A 7 17.17 -17.66 2.08
C LEU A 7 18.28 -16.62 1.89
N GLN A 8 18.13 -15.50 2.58
CA GLN A 8 19.14 -14.46 2.73
C GLN A 8 19.80 -14.58 4.11
N GLY A 9 21.02 -14.04 4.26
CA GLY A 9 21.64 -13.93 5.58
C GLY A 9 20.87 -12.96 6.49
N ILE A 10 20.90 -13.19 7.79
CA ILE A 10 20.36 -12.24 8.77
C ILE A 10 21.24 -10.98 8.72
N PRO A 11 20.68 -9.77 8.57
CA PRO A 11 21.46 -8.55 8.55
C PRO A 11 22.17 -8.31 9.87
N GLN A 12 23.38 -7.77 9.81
CA GLN A 12 24.19 -7.46 10.99
C GLN A 12 23.53 -6.34 11.82
N ALA A 13 22.96 -5.37 11.14
CA ALA A 13 22.25 -4.24 11.74
C ALA A 13 20.93 -3.98 11.01
N ILE A 14 19.96 -3.49 11.76
CA ILE A 14 18.66 -3.04 11.28
C ILE A 14 18.42 -1.66 11.90
N SER A 15 18.05 -0.68 11.08
CA SER A 15 17.53 0.59 11.58
C SER A 15 16.14 0.86 11.02
N GLY A 16 15.27 1.45 11.83
CA GLY A 16 13.93 1.83 11.43
C GLY A 16 13.65 3.28 11.77
N GLY A 17 12.84 3.95 11.01
CA GLY A 17 12.51 5.35 11.23
C GLY A 17 11.17 5.79 10.68
N ILE A 18 10.81 7.01 11.07
CA ILE A 18 9.56 7.66 10.67
C ILE A 18 9.85 9.10 10.26
N CYS A 19 9.28 9.51 9.13
CA CYS A 19 9.42 10.87 8.59
C CYS A 19 8.05 11.48 8.30
N PRO A 20 7.71 12.66 8.86
CA PRO A 20 6.49 13.38 8.54
C PRO A 20 6.64 14.16 7.23
N PHE A 21 5.51 14.38 6.53
CA PHE A 21 5.44 15.16 5.30
C PHE A 21 4.25 16.13 5.32
N PRO A 22 4.34 17.28 4.61
CA PRO A 22 3.24 18.23 4.52
C PRO A 22 2.04 17.67 3.77
N ASP A 23 2.28 16.77 2.80
CA ASP A 23 1.28 16.12 1.97
C ASP A 23 1.77 14.77 1.45
N VAL A 24 0.85 14.00 0.86
CA VAL A 24 1.14 12.67 0.31
C VAL A 24 2.02 12.74 -0.95
N ASP A 25 1.91 13.80 -1.74
CA ASP A 25 2.74 13.99 -2.94
C ASP A 25 4.22 14.09 -2.59
N SER A 26 4.56 14.90 -1.58
CA SER A 26 5.92 15.03 -1.04
C SER A 26 6.48 13.70 -0.52
N ALA A 27 5.64 12.92 0.19
CA ALA A 27 6.01 11.59 0.65
C ALA A 27 6.28 10.64 -0.53
N CYS A 28 5.40 10.62 -1.53
CA CYS A 28 5.55 9.76 -2.72
C CYS A 28 6.77 10.14 -3.56
N ARG A 29 7.08 11.43 -3.72
CA ARG A 29 8.32 11.89 -4.39
C ARG A 29 9.56 11.40 -3.67
N THR A 30 9.56 11.46 -2.34
CA THR A 30 10.65 10.91 -1.53
C THR A 30 10.85 9.42 -1.80
N VAL A 31 9.76 8.63 -1.87
CA VAL A 31 9.84 7.21 -2.23
C VAL A 31 10.45 7.01 -3.62
N ILE A 32 9.94 7.74 -4.62
CA ILE A 32 10.43 7.66 -6.01
C ILE A 32 11.93 7.94 -6.07
N GLU A 33 12.40 9.04 -5.48
CA GLU A 33 13.81 9.43 -5.47
C GLU A 33 14.67 8.43 -4.69
N THR A 34 14.21 7.93 -3.55
CA THR A 34 14.91 6.90 -2.75
C THR A 34 15.18 5.65 -3.57
N ILE A 35 14.17 5.16 -4.30
CA ILE A 35 14.30 3.98 -5.16
C ILE A 35 15.20 4.28 -6.38
N GLN A 36 15.05 5.46 -7.00
CA GLN A 36 15.85 5.88 -8.17
C GLN A 36 17.33 6.07 -7.82
N MET A 37 17.64 6.55 -6.62
CA MET A 37 19.01 6.66 -6.10
C MET A 37 19.62 5.29 -5.74
N GLY A 38 18.84 4.22 -5.79
CA GLY A 38 19.30 2.85 -5.51
C GLY A 38 19.56 2.59 -4.03
N ILE A 39 18.94 3.34 -3.12
CA ILE A 39 19.04 3.07 -1.68
C ILE A 39 18.30 1.75 -1.41
N PRO A 40 18.99 0.72 -0.88
CA PRO A 40 18.42 -0.60 -0.70
C PRO A 40 17.54 -0.66 0.56
N VAL A 41 16.41 0.06 0.53
CA VAL A 41 15.44 0.02 1.63
C VAL A 41 14.90 -1.39 1.80
N ALA A 42 14.82 -1.88 3.04
CA ALA A 42 14.22 -3.18 3.34
C ALA A 42 12.70 -3.11 3.25
N ARG A 43 12.11 -1.99 3.64
CA ARG A 43 10.70 -1.64 3.45
C ARG A 43 10.49 -0.13 3.60
N ILE A 44 9.51 0.37 2.89
CA ILE A 44 9.06 1.76 2.98
C ILE A 44 7.54 1.80 2.82
N GLU A 45 6.88 2.37 3.83
CA GLU A 45 5.44 2.32 4.03
C GLU A 45 4.87 3.73 4.17
N LEU A 46 3.79 4.00 3.46
CA LEU A 46 3.06 5.26 3.55
C LEU A 46 1.84 5.11 4.45
N VAL A 47 1.57 6.12 5.26
CA VAL A 47 0.26 6.38 5.86
C VAL A 47 -0.13 7.82 5.58
N ASN A 48 -1.39 8.04 5.13
CA ASN A 48 -1.88 9.40 4.96
C ASN A 48 -2.36 10.01 6.29
N THR A 49 -2.76 11.28 6.26
CA THR A 49 -3.24 12.02 7.44
C THR A 49 -4.33 11.27 8.20
N LEU A 50 -5.33 10.74 7.48
CA LEU A 50 -6.47 10.06 8.09
C LEU A 50 -6.05 8.73 8.73
N GLN A 51 -5.16 7.97 8.08
CA GLN A 51 -4.60 6.75 8.66
C GLN A 51 -3.75 7.04 9.89
N MET A 52 -2.95 8.12 9.85
CA MET A 52 -2.14 8.51 11.00
C MET A 52 -3.02 8.95 12.18
N GLN A 53 -4.13 9.65 11.93
CA GLN A 53 -5.12 9.97 12.95
C GLN A 53 -5.67 8.70 13.63
N ALA A 54 -6.00 7.67 12.86
CA ALA A 54 -6.44 6.38 13.40
C ALA A 54 -5.37 5.74 14.29
N LEU A 55 -4.11 5.74 13.85
CA LEU A 55 -2.98 5.19 14.60
C LEU A 55 -2.74 5.94 15.93
N ILE A 56 -2.84 7.27 15.91
CA ILE A 56 -2.73 8.10 17.11
C ILE A 56 -3.84 7.74 18.12
N LEU A 57 -5.08 7.61 17.65
CA LEU A 57 -6.21 7.24 18.50
C LEU A 57 -6.03 5.84 19.12
N HIS A 58 -5.55 4.89 18.32
CA HIS A 58 -5.37 3.49 18.73
C HIS A 58 -4.18 3.31 19.65
N SER A 59 -2.99 3.77 19.23
CA SER A 59 -1.71 3.43 19.86
C SER A 59 -1.13 4.56 20.73
N LYS A 60 -1.86 5.68 20.89
CA LYS A 60 -1.44 6.84 21.68
C LYS A 60 -0.06 7.38 21.22
N LEU A 61 0.19 7.40 19.94
CA LEU A 61 1.46 7.86 19.38
C LEU A 61 1.67 9.36 19.63
N PRO A 62 2.90 9.80 19.96
CA PRO A 62 3.22 11.21 20.23
C PRO A 62 3.50 11.99 18.92
N TYR A 63 2.70 11.79 17.89
CA TYR A 63 2.87 12.40 16.57
C TYR A 63 1.65 13.24 16.21
N GLU A 64 1.84 14.16 15.27
CA GLU A 64 0.75 14.93 14.68
C GLU A 64 0.05 14.15 13.56
N ALA A 65 -1.22 14.49 13.29
CA ALA A 65 -1.98 13.88 12.21
C ALA A 65 -1.61 14.50 10.86
N GLN A 66 -0.64 13.92 10.17
CA GLN A 66 -0.16 14.28 8.84
C GLN A 66 0.34 13.03 8.12
N PRO A 67 0.71 13.07 6.83
CA PRO A 67 1.29 11.93 6.14
C PRO A 67 2.66 11.56 6.71
N TYR A 68 2.95 10.25 6.78
CA TYR A 68 4.24 9.74 7.22
C TYR A 68 4.74 8.63 6.32
N LEU A 69 6.07 8.56 6.19
CA LEU A 69 6.77 7.36 5.73
C LEU A 69 7.38 6.64 6.93
N PHE A 70 7.16 5.34 7.00
CA PHE A 70 7.85 4.41 7.88
C PHE A 70 8.86 3.68 7.04
N VAL A 71 10.12 3.68 7.43
CA VAL A 71 11.21 3.07 6.65
C VAL A 71 12.07 2.15 7.50
N GLU A 72 12.64 1.13 6.86
CA GLU A 72 13.60 0.23 7.51
C GLU A 72 14.75 -0.08 6.57
N PHE A 73 15.96 -0.09 7.12
CA PHE A 73 17.19 -0.38 6.40
C PHE A 73 17.88 -1.59 7.03
N HIS A 74 18.46 -2.45 6.18
CA HIS A 74 19.20 -3.64 6.56
C HIS A 74 20.62 -3.59 6.03
N GLY A 75 21.61 -4.03 6.81
CA GLY A 75 23.00 -4.05 6.36
C GLY A 75 24.02 -4.22 7.47
N THR A 76 25.17 -3.59 7.30
CA THR A 76 26.18 -3.38 8.34
C THR A 76 25.80 -2.14 9.18
N GLU A 77 26.41 -1.96 10.35
CA GLU A 77 26.16 -0.78 11.18
C GLU A 77 26.41 0.55 10.45
N SER A 78 27.55 0.66 9.74
CA SER A 78 27.84 1.85 8.93
C SER A 78 26.91 1.98 7.72
N GLY A 79 26.54 0.85 7.09
CA GLY A 79 25.68 0.86 5.91
C GLY A 79 24.28 1.32 6.20
N VAL A 80 23.67 0.89 7.32
CA VAL A 80 22.31 1.34 7.69
C VAL A 80 22.30 2.80 8.14
N ALA A 81 23.40 3.32 8.74
CA ALA A 81 23.53 4.73 9.07
C ALA A 81 23.62 5.60 7.80
N GLU A 82 24.46 5.21 6.84
CA GLU A 82 24.58 5.89 5.53
C GLU A 82 23.25 5.92 4.78
N GLN A 83 22.54 4.79 4.73
CA GLN A 83 21.22 4.70 4.08
C GLN A 83 20.20 5.63 4.76
N ALA A 84 20.19 5.70 6.09
CA ALA A 84 19.29 6.56 6.84
C ALA A 84 19.61 8.06 6.62
N GLU A 85 20.88 8.43 6.58
CA GLU A 85 21.32 9.81 6.28
C GLU A 85 20.91 10.23 4.88
N LEU A 86 21.20 9.40 3.86
CA LEU A 86 20.81 9.66 2.46
C LEU A 86 19.29 9.78 2.29
N PHE A 87 18.53 8.88 2.92
CA PHE A 87 17.08 8.99 2.94
C PHE A 87 16.62 10.30 3.58
N GLY A 88 17.23 10.69 4.71
CA GLY A 88 16.93 11.94 5.40
C GLY A 88 17.18 13.18 4.53
N GLU A 89 18.25 13.21 3.74
CA GLU A 89 18.55 14.28 2.80
C GLU A 89 17.50 14.36 1.68
N ILE A 90 17.12 13.22 1.10
CA ILE A 90 16.06 13.15 0.08
C ILE A 90 14.72 13.63 0.66
N ALA A 91 14.36 13.15 1.85
CA ALA A 91 13.13 13.53 2.52
C ALA A 91 13.08 15.05 2.77
N ALA A 92 14.17 15.64 3.29
CA ALA A 92 14.29 17.07 3.51
C ALA A 92 14.17 17.86 2.19
N GLY A 93 14.77 17.37 1.09
CA GLY A 93 14.67 17.95 -0.25
C GLY A 93 13.23 18.01 -0.78
N ASN A 94 12.39 17.08 -0.37
CA ASN A 94 10.96 16.99 -0.71
C ASN A 94 10.03 17.62 0.35
N GLY A 95 10.56 18.38 1.29
CA GLY A 95 9.77 19.06 2.32
C GLY A 95 9.42 18.21 3.52
N GLY A 96 10.03 17.02 3.65
CA GLY A 96 9.90 16.17 4.84
C GLY A 96 10.42 16.89 6.08
N GLY A 97 9.76 16.62 7.21
CA GLY A 97 10.14 17.15 8.50
C GLY A 97 11.28 16.38 9.15
N ASN A 98 11.32 16.40 10.49
CA ASN A 98 12.38 15.72 11.25
C ASN A 98 12.29 14.20 11.07
N PHE A 99 13.19 13.61 10.31
CA PHE A 99 13.34 12.16 10.19
C PHE A 99 13.94 11.60 11.48
N GLN A 100 13.17 10.82 12.19
CA GLN A 100 13.57 10.13 13.42
C GLN A 100 13.84 8.68 13.10
N TRP A 101 15.06 8.21 13.37
CA TRP A 101 15.43 6.82 13.14
C TRP A 101 16.25 6.26 14.31
N THR A 102 16.21 4.95 14.48
CA THR A 102 16.82 4.27 15.61
C THR A 102 17.34 2.88 15.22
N HIS A 103 18.40 2.44 15.90
CA HIS A 103 18.87 1.04 15.93
C HIS A 103 18.24 0.26 17.08
N ASP A 104 17.63 0.93 18.04
CA ASP A 104 17.01 0.27 19.19
C ASP A 104 15.85 -0.64 18.75
N ALA A 105 15.94 -1.92 19.13
CA ALA A 105 14.97 -2.93 18.70
C ALA A 105 13.58 -2.67 19.28
N GLU A 106 13.47 -2.22 20.54
CA GLU A 106 12.17 -2.00 21.18
C GLU A 106 11.44 -0.80 20.57
N GLU A 107 12.18 0.29 20.28
CA GLU A 107 11.63 1.46 19.59
C GLU A 107 11.16 1.11 18.18
N ARG A 108 11.98 0.37 17.45
CA ARG A 108 11.68 -0.10 16.10
C ARG A 108 10.45 -1.00 16.08
N ASP A 109 10.38 -1.98 17.00
CA ASP A 109 9.24 -2.88 17.13
C ASP A 109 7.95 -2.12 17.50
N ARG A 110 8.05 -1.07 18.31
CA ARG A 110 6.91 -0.20 18.65
C ARG A 110 6.39 0.55 17.42
N LEU A 111 7.28 1.10 16.58
CA LEU A 111 6.90 1.79 15.35
C LEU A 111 6.19 0.82 14.38
N TRP A 112 6.79 -0.35 14.16
CA TRP A 112 6.20 -1.34 13.24
C TRP A 112 4.92 -1.96 13.77
N ARG A 113 4.78 -2.17 15.06
CA ARG A 113 3.52 -2.63 15.67
C ARG A 113 2.40 -1.63 15.40
N ALA A 114 2.66 -0.35 15.61
CA ALA A 114 1.68 0.68 15.29
C ALA A 114 1.26 0.62 13.81
N ARG A 115 2.24 0.49 12.87
CA ARG A 115 1.94 0.35 11.44
C ARG A 115 1.14 -0.92 11.12
N HIS A 116 1.45 -2.05 11.76
CA HIS A 116 0.70 -3.30 11.59
C HIS A 116 -0.74 -3.20 12.09
N ASP A 117 -0.99 -2.42 13.11
CA ASP A 117 -2.33 -2.21 13.66
C ASP A 117 -3.19 -1.26 12.80
N ALA A 118 -2.69 -0.75 11.67
CA ALA A 118 -3.35 0.23 10.81
C ALA A 118 -4.77 -0.19 10.41
N TYR A 119 -4.97 -1.45 10.03
CA TYR A 119 -6.28 -1.97 9.68
C TYR A 119 -7.27 -1.87 10.85
N LEU A 120 -6.89 -2.35 12.03
CA LEU A 120 -7.74 -2.33 13.22
C LEU A 120 -7.97 -0.90 13.73
N ALA A 121 -6.94 -0.07 13.69
CA ALA A 121 -7.01 1.32 14.11
C ALA A 121 -8.03 2.12 13.27
N SER A 122 -8.13 1.83 11.97
CA SER A 122 -9.02 2.55 11.06
C SER A 122 -10.49 2.52 11.48
N PHE A 123 -10.95 1.45 12.13
CA PHE A 123 -12.33 1.35 12.60
C PHE A 123 -12.69 2.35 13.72
N LEU A 124 -11.69 2.95 14.37
CA LEU A 124 -11.92 4.01 15.37
C LEU A 124 -12.37 5.32 14.71
N LEU A 125 -12.11 5.51 13.42
CA LEU A 125 -12.56 6.68 12.66
C LEU A 125 -14.08 6.67 12.40
N ARG A 126 -14.68 5.47 12.34
CA ARG A 126 -16.12 5.29 12.13
C ARG A 126 -16.60 4.03 12.87
N PRO A 127 -16.95 4.14 14.16
CA PRO A 127 -17.46 2.99 14.92
C PRO A 127 -18.72 2.38 14.28
N GLY A 128 -18.78 1.04 14.24
CA GLY A 128 -19.91 0.30 13.70
C GLY A 128 -19.91 0.10 12.17
N CYS A 129 -18.95 0.68 11.45
CA CYS A 129 -18.82 0.49 10.00
C CYS A 129 -18.28 -0.91 9.66
N LYS A 130 -18.37 -1.26 8.37
CA LYS A 130 -17.63 -2.37 7.77
C LYS A 130 -16.48 -1.83 6.91
N GLY A 131 -15.35 -2.51 6.96
CA GLY A 131 -14.16 -2.17 6.15
C GLY A 131 -14.16 -2.94 4.83
N VAL A 132 -13.98 -2.22 3.72
CA VAL A 132 -13.73 -2.81 2.40
C VAL A 132 -12.37 -2.32 1.93
N SER A 133 -11.40 -3.24 1.85
CA SER A 133 -10.05 -2.91 1.40
C SER A 133 -9.95 -2.91 -0.12
N THR A 134 -9.29 -1.86 -0.65
CA THR A 134 -8.83 -1.84 -2.05
C THR A 134 -7.41 -2.41 -2.13
N ASP A 135 -6.94 -2.65 -3.36
CA ASP A 135 -5.58 -3.13 -3.60
C ASP A 135 -5.24 -2.87 -5.07
N VAL A 136 -4.33 -1.95 -5.31
CA VAL A 136 -3.77 -1.63 -6.63
C VAL A 136 -2.27 -1.43 -6.51
N CYS A 137 -1.56 -1.66 -7.62
CA CYS A 137 -0.13 -1.39 -7.69
C CYS A 137 0.16 -0.67 -9.01
N VAL A 138 1.03 0.32 -8.96
CA VAL A 138 1.46 1.09 -10.13
C VAL A 138 2.98 1.13 -10.21
N PRO A 139 3.57 1.37 -11.39
CA PRO A 139 4.99 1.67 -11.47
C PRO A 139 5.37 2.79 -10.49
N ILE A 140 6.52 2.67 -9.84
CA ILE A 140 6.98 3.64 -8.83
C ILE A 140 6.93 5.08 -9.36
N SER A 141 7.29 5.30 -10.62
CA SER A 141 7.24 6.63 -11.26
C SER A 141 5.82 7.22 -11.39
N ARG A 142 4.77 6.39 -11.23
CA ARG A 142 3.36 6.82 -11.32
C ARG A 142 2.68 6.92 -9.95
N LEU A 143 3.41 6.59 -8.89
CA LEU A 143 2.86 6.49 -7.54
C LEU A 143 2.24 7.81 -7.05
N ALA A 144 2.97 8.92 -7.17
CA ALA A 144 2.51 10.24 -6.74
C ALA A 144 1.24 10.67 -7.50
N ASP A 145 1.24 10.49 -8.82
CA ASP A 145 0.09 10.80 -9.68
C ASP A 145 -1.14 9.96 -9.27
N CYS A 146 -0.95 8.64 -9.12
CA CYS A 146 -2.06 7.72 -8.83
C CYS A 146 -2.69 7.99 -7.47
N ILE A 147 -1.88 8.17 -6.42
CA ILE A 147 -2.40 8.46 -5.08
C ILE A 147 -3.01 9.86 -5.05
N GLY A 148 -2.39 10.87 -5.65
CA GLY A 148 -2.90 12.24 -5.69
C GLY A 148 -4.26 12.36 -6.40
N GLU A 149 -4.43 11.67 -7.55
CA GLU A 149 -5.72 11.58 -8.23
C GLU A 149 -6.76 10.80 -7.42
N THR A 150 -6.31 9.78 -6.68
CA THR A 150 -7.18 8.98 -5.81
C THR A 150 -7.69 9.80 -4.62
N GLU A 151 -6.85 10.62 -3.98
CA GLU A 151 -7.29 11.51 -2.89
C GLU A 151 -8.30 12.56 -3.38
N LYS A 152 -8.09 13.13 -4.58
CA LYS A 152 -9.04 14.07 -5.19
C LYS A 152 -10.41 13.41 -5.45
N ASP A 153 -10.38 12.23 -6.07
CA ASP A 153 -11.59 11.45 -6.35
C ASP A 153 -12.32 11.07 -5.04
N LEU A 154 -11.57 10.64 -4.02
CA LEU A 154 -12.12 10.30 -2.72
C LEU A 154 -12.83 11.51 -2.06
N ALA A 155 -12.23 12.70 -2.14
CA ALA A 155 -12.78 13.91 -1.58
C ALA A 155 -14.14 14.28 -2.21
N GLU A 156 -14.35 13.99 -3.51
CA GLU A 156 -15.61 14.23 -4.21
C GLU A 156 -16.71 13.24 -3.80
N THR A 157 -16.35 12.05 -3.30
CA THR A 157 -17.33 11.01 -2.95
C THR A 157 -17.93 11.17 -1.56
N GLY A 158 -17.25 11.88 -0.66
CA GLY A 158 -17.60 11.97 0.75
C GLY A 158 -17.42 10.65 1.53
N LEU A 159 -16.72 9.67 0.97
CA LEU A 159 -16.38 8.41 1.63
C LEU A 159 -15.22 8.61 2.63
N ILE A 160 -15.25 7.85 3.70
CA ILE A 160 -14.16 7.81 4.68
C ILE A 160 -13.27 6.62 4.34
N ALA A 161 -12.03 6.90 3.91
CA ALA A 161 -11.09 5.85 3.53
C ALA A 161 -9.63 6.27 3.83
N PRO A 162 -9.05 5.85 4.95
CA PRO A 162 -7.63 6.01 5.20
C PRO A 162 -6.79 5.26 4.15
N ILE A 163 -5.63 5.85 3.80
CA ILE A 163 -4.68 5.30 2.82
C ILE A 163 -3.45 4.78 3.54
N VAL A 164 -3.05 3.59 3.16
CA VAL A 164 -1.82 2.93 3.61
C VAL A 164 -1.21 2.17 2.43
N GLY A 165 0.11 2.05 2.38
CA GLY A 165 0.70 1.34 1.24
C GLY A 165 2.12 0.87 1.43
N HIS A 166 2.45 -0.24 0.76
CA HIS A 166 3.78 -0.78 0.53
C HIS A 166 4.40 -0.01 -0.64
N VAL A 167 4.64 1.28 -0.40
CA VAL A 167 4.94 2.23 -1.49
C VAL A 167 6.30 2.01 -2.15
N GLY A 168 7.21 1.29 -1.48
CA GLY A 168 8.45 0.83 -2.08
C GLY A 168 8.27 -0.08 -3.29
N ASP A 169 7.13 -0.77 -3.36
CA ASP A 169 6.73 -1.65 -4.46
C ASP A 169 5.68 -1.01 -5.39
N GLY A 170 5.24 0.22 -5.09
CA GLY A 170 4.16 0.91 -5.82
C GLY A 170 2.76 0.44 -5.45
N ASN A 171 2.62 -0.40 -4.42
CA ASN A 171 1.34 -0.92 -3.93
C ASN A 171 0.75 -0.02 -2.85
N PHE A 172 -0.55 0.23 -2.93
CA PHE A 172 -1.28 0.95 -1.89
C PHE A 172 -2.72 0.48 -1.76
N HIS A 173 -3.28 0.74 -0.58
CA HIS A 173 -4.62 0.35 -0.18
C HIS A 173 -5.38 1.53 0.39
N LEU A 174 -6.69 1.53 0.18
CA LEU A 174 -7.63 2.30 0.96
C LEU A 174 -8.51 1.33 1.73
N LEU A 175 -8.82 1.65 2.98
CA LEU A 175 -9.85 0.95 3.72
C LEU A 175 -11.11 1.81 3.75
N LEU A 176 -12.04 1.51 2.85
CA LEU A 176 -13.35 2.17 2.83
C LEU A 176 -14.14 1.74 4.07
N LEU A 177 -14.50 2.70 4.91
CA LEU A 177 -15.27 2.48 6.14
C LEU A 177 -16.75 2.76 5.83
N LEU A 178 -17.53 1.72 5.57
CA LEU A 178 -18.85 1.82 4.97
C LEU A 178 -19.97 1.44 5.95
N ASP A 179 -21.10 2.13 5.83
CA ASP A 179 -22.39 1.66 6.32
C ASP A 179 -23.03 0.79 5.23
N THR A 180 -23.02 -0.53 5.44
CA THR A 180 -23.57 -1.47 4.46
C THR A 180 -25.09 -1.46 4.36
N GLU A 181 -25.79 -0.77 5.26
CA GLU A 181 -27.23 -0.57 5.20
C GLU A 181 -27.59 0.67 4.35
N ASP A 182 -26.64 1.57 4.07
CA ASP A 182 -26.81 2.70 3.16
C ASP A 182 -26.48 2.28 1.71
N ALA A 183 -27.53 1.98 0.93
CA ALA A 183 -27.37 1.60 -0.47
C ALA A 183 -26.70 2.67 -1.32
N SER A 184 -26.93 3.96 -1.03
CA SER A 184 -26.29 5.08 -1.74
C SER A 184 -24.80 5.16 -1.46
N GLU A 185 -24.38 4.89 -0.22
CA GLU A 185 -22.96 4.82 0.12
C GLU A 185 -22.27 3.64 -0.56
N MET A 186 -22.93 2.49 -0.59
CA MET A 186 -22.42 1.29 -1.27
C MET A 186 -22.24 1.52 -2.78
N GLU A 187 -23.19 2.20 -3.44
CA GLU A 187 -23.09 2.55 -4.86
C GLU A 187 -21.91 3.50 -5.12
N ARG A 188 -21.74 4.55 -4.28
CA ARG A 188 -20.59 5.46 -4.39
C ARG A 188 -19.27 4.73 -4.17
N ALA A 189 -19.20 3.80 -3.21
CA ALA A 189 -18.01 3.02 -2.93
C ALA A 189 -17.65 2.10 -4.11
N GLU A 190 -18.63 1.41 -4.70
CA GLU A 190 -18.41 0.56 -5.87
C GLU A 190 -17.91 1.37 -7.08
N ALA A 191 -18.54 2.51 -7.35
CA ALA A 191 -18.11 3.41 -8.42
C ALA A 191 -16.69 3.97 -8.19
N PHE A 192 -16.35 4.31 -6.95
CA PHE A 192 -15.00 4.75 -6.60
C PHE A 192 -13.96 3.65 -6.81
N MET A 193 -14.22 2.44 -6.32
CA MET A 193 -13.31 1.29 -6.49
C MET A 193 -13.10 0.95 -7.97
N ASP A 194 -14.13 1.07 -8.78
CA ASP A 194 -14.05 0.88 -10.24
C ASP A 194 -13.13 1.91 -10.89
N ARG A 195 -13.28 3.20 -10.55
CA ARG A 195 -12.39 4.27 -11.05
C ARG A 195 -10.96 4.11 -10.59
N LEU A 196 -10.73 3.79 -9.32
CA LEU A 196 -9.39 3.53 -8.76
C LEU A 196 -8.68 2.41 -9.54
N THR A 197 -9.37 1.29 -9.75
CA THR A 197 -8.80 0.15 -10.48
C THR A 197 -8.46 0.50 -11.92
N LYS A 198 -9.37 1.20 -12.62
CA LYS A 198 -9.15 1.66 -14.00
C LYS A 198 -8.01 2.68 -14.10
N ARG A 199 -7.87 3.56 -13.12
CA ARG A 199 -6.75 4.51 -13.01
C ARG A 199 -5.42 3.79 -12.92
N ALA A 200 -5.30 2.80 -12.03
CA ALA A 200 -4.09 2.02 -11.89
C ALA A 200 -3.71 1.31 -13.20
N ILE A 201 -4.66 0.66 -13.87
CA ILE A 201 -4.43 0.00 -15.17
C ILE A 201 -4.02 1.02 -16.24
N ALA A 202 -4.67 2.18 -16.32
CA ALA A 202 -4.34 3.24 -17.29
C ALA A 202 -2.94 3.83 -17.05
N MET A 203 -2.41 3.70 -15.85
CA MET A 203 -1.04 4.09 -15.48
C MET A 203 -0.02 2.92 -15.62
N GLU A 204 -0.34 1.91 -16.42
CA GLU A 204 0.49 0.71 -16.63
C GLU A 204 0.73 -0.12 -15.35
N GLY A 205 -0.18 0.01 -14.40
CA GLY A 205 -0.22 -0.76 -13.16
C GLY A 205 -1.09 -1.99 -13.25
N THR A 206 -1.40 -2.56 -12.10
CA THR A 206 -2.24 -3.76 -11.98
C THR A 206 -3.45 -3.52 -11.09
N CYS A 207 -4.55 -4.19 -11.39
CA CYS A 207 -5.77 -4.16 -10.59
C CYS A 207 -5.62 -4.86 -9.23
N THR A 208 -4.52 -5.57 -8.99
CA THR A 208 -4.24 -6.23 -7.73
C THR A 208 -2.74 -6.28 -7.46
N GLY A 209 -2.30 -5.64 -6.38
CA GLY A 209 -0.90 -5.71 -5.93
C GLY A 209 -0.61 -7.05 -5.26
N GLU A 210 -1.40 -7.43 -4.26
CA GLU A 210 -1.15 -8.61 -3.44
C GLU A 210 -2.38 -9.46 -3.11
N HIS A 211 -3.61 -8.90 -3.14
CA HIS A 211 -4.82 -9.61 -2.70
C HIS A 211 -5.34 -10.63 -3.73
N GLY A 212 -4.89 -10.55 -4.97
CA GLY A 212 -5.32 -11.43 -6.06
C GLY A 212 -6.64 -11.01 -6.71
N ILE A 213 -6.94 -11.64 -7.83
CA ILE A 213 -8.14 -11.36 -8.65
C ILE A 213 -9.41 -11.91 -7.99
N GLY A 214 -9.35 -13.14 -7.47
CA GLY A 214 -10.49 -13.80 -6.84
C GLY A 214 -11.73 -13.79 -7.73
N GLN A 215 -12.82 -13.27 -7.17
CA GLN A 215 -14.11 -13.05 -7.89
C GLN A 215 -14.33 -11.55 -8.17
N GLY A 216 -13.88 -10.68 -7.26
CA GLY A 216 -14.20 -9.25 -7.29
C GLY A 216 -13.52 -8.49 -8.44
N LYS A 217 -12.35 -8.95 -8.90
CA LYS A 217 -11.55 -8.25 -9.91
C LYS A 217 -11.54 -8.93 -11.29
N MET A 218 -12.30 -10.00 -11.48
CA MET A 218 -12.34 -10.76 -12.75
C MET A 218 -12.64 -9.87 -13.96
N LYS A 219 -13.52 -8.87 -13.80
CA LYS A 219 -13.91 -7.94 -14.87
C LYS A 219 -12.76 -7.07 -15.37
N TYR A 220 -11.71 -6.87 -14.57
CA TYR A 220 -10.55 -6.05 -14.93
C TYR A 220 -9.42 -6.84 -15.58
N LEU A 221 -9.39 -8.17 -15.40
CA LEU A 221 -8.29 -9.00 -15.85
C LEU A 221 -8.06 -8.91 -17.37
N ALA A 222 -9.16 -8.95 -18.15
CA ALA A 222 -9.05 -8.80 -19.60
C ALA A 222 -8.66 -7.38 -20.03
N MET A 223 -9.03 -6.35 -19.26
CA MET A 223 -8.62 -4.97 -19.51
C MET A 223 -7.12 -4.79 -19.31
N GLU A 224 -6.55 -5.44 -18.28
CA GLU A 224 -5.13 -5.37 -17.93
C GLU A 224 -4.26 -6.25 -18.83
N LEU A 225 -4.68 -7.50 -19.08
CA LEU A 225 -3.84 -8.51 -19.72
C LEU A 225 -4.21 -8.80 -21.19
N GLY A 226 -5.35 -8.29 -21.66
CA GLY A 226 -5.78 -8.52 -23.03
C GLY A 226 -5.84 -10.00 -23.42
N GLU A 227 -5.24 -10.35 -24.56
CA GLU A 227 -5.21 -11.71 -25.12
C GLU A 227 -4.51 -12.74 -24.20
N ALA A 228 -3.67 -12.33 -23.25
CA ALA A 228 -3.04 -13.26 -22.33
C ALA A 228 -4.07 -14.03 -21.48
N THR A 229 -5.28 -13.47 -21.27
CA THR A 229 -6.37 -14.16 -20.57
C THR A 229 -6.85 -15.41 -21.33
N ASP A 230 -6.73 -15.47 -22.65
CA ASP A 230 -7.11 -16.63 -23.44
C ASP A 230 -6.11 -17.78 -23.27
N TYR A 231 -4.81 -17.45 -23.15
CA TYR A 231 -3.80 -18.44 -22.77
C TYR A 231 -4.03 -18.97 -21.36
N MET A 232 -4.38 -18.11 -20.41
CA MET A 232 -4.71 -18.53 -19.05
C MET A 232 -5.92 -19.49 -19.03
N ARG A 233 -6.98 -19.21 -19.82
CA ARG A 233 -8.14 -20.12 -19.98
C ARG A 233 -7.73 -21.46 -20.59
N THR A 234 -6.86 -21.44 -21.60
CA THR A 234 -6.35 -22.66 -22.24
C THR A 234 -5.60 -23.53 -21.24
N ILE A 235 -4.70 -22.94 -20.46
CA ILE A 235 -3.96 -23.64 -19.40
C ILE A 235 -4.93 -24.21 -18.34
N LYS A 236 -5.89 -23.39 -17.87
CA LYS A 236 -6.90 -23.84 -16.91
C LYS A 236 -7.66 -25.06 -17.41
N LYS A 237 -8.16 -25.03 -18.64
CA LYS A 237 -8.90 -26.14 -19.24
C LYS A 237 -8.06 -27.40 -19.44
N ALA A 238 -6.78 -27.24 -19.76
CA ALA A 238 -5.87 -28.38 -19.95
C ALA A 238 -5.55 -29.10 -18.63
N LEU A 239 -5.40 -28.34 -17.53
CA LEU A 239 -5.07 -28.88 -16.21
C LEU A 239 -6.30 -29.28 -15.38
N ASP A 240 -7.43 -28.67 -15.60
CA ASP A 240 -8.68 -28.86 -14.86
C ASP A 240 -9.87 -28.89 -15.82
N PRO A 241 -9.98 -29.97 -16.65
CA PRO A 241 -11.04 -30.08 -17.65
C PRO A 241 -12.44 -30.12 -17.04
N ASP A 242 -12.57 -30.65 -15.83
CA ASP A 242 -13.84 -30.78 -15.12
C ASP A 242 -14.19 -29.56 -14.27
N ASN A 243 -13.30 -28.53 -14.26
CA ASN A 243 -13.46 -27.28 -13.51
C ASN A 243 -13.77 -27.47 -12.01
N ILE A 244 -13.05 -28.38 -11.36
CA ILE A 244 -13.19 -28.66 -9.91
C ILE A 244 -12.25 -27.85 -9.04
N MET A 245 -11.17 -27.27 -9.60
CA MET A 245 -10.20 -26.44 -8.87
C MET A 245 -10.62 -24.97 -8.94
N ASN A 246 -11.00 -24.39 -7.81
CA ASN A 246 -11.42 -22.99 -7.70
C ASN A 246 -12.40 -22.52 -8.78
N PRO A 247 -13.55 -23.20 -8.97
CA PRO A 247 -14.51 -22.83 -10.00
C PRO A 247 -15.04 -21.40 -9.79
N GLY A 248 -15.21 -20.66 -10.89
CA GLY A 248 -15.74 -19.29 -10.84
C GLY A 248 -14.77 -18.28 -10.21
N LYS A 249 -13.48 -18.54 -10.23
CA LYS A 249 -12.41 -17.65 -9.76
C LYS A 249 -11.50 -17.24 -10.90
N ILE A 250 -10.96 -16.01 -10.85
CA ILE A 250 -9.95 -15.42 -11.75
C ILE A 250 -10.49 -15.21 -13.17
N LEU A 251 -10.95 -16.27 -13.84
CA LEU A 251 -11.36 -16.23 -15.23
C LEU A 251 -12.89 -16.25 -15.34
N ILE A 252 -13.43 -15.34 -16.14
CA ILE A 252 -14.83 -15.37 -16.56
C ILE A 252 -14.98 -16.54 -17.53
N SER A 253 -15.86 -17.47 -17.23
CA SER A 253 -16.19 -18.65 -18.05
C SER A 253 -16.91 -18.26 -19.35
#